data_9fa2ddf946a54a60d92b1416dc7b7c42
#
_entry.id   9fa2ddf946a54a60d92b1416dc7b7c42
#
_cell.length_a   1.000
_cell.length_b   1.000
_cell.length_c   1.000
_cell.angle_alpha   90.00
_cell.angle_beta   90.00
_cell.angle_gamma   90.00
#
_symmetry.space_group_name_H-M   'P 1'
#
loop_
_entity.id
_entity.type
_entity.pdbx_description
1 polymer ?
#
loop_
_entity_poly.entity_id
_entity_poly.type
_entity_poly.pdbx_seq_one_letter_code
_entity_poly.pdbx_strand_id
1 'polypeptide(L)'
;LIFTLADPTDNENDPTVPWPESRPTVVAGQLLIREAQPETNGQCKDINFDPLVLPTGMAATEDPILRARSAAYAESYRRRARESL
;
A
#
# COMPACT_ATOMS: atom_id res chain seq x y z
N LEU A 1 -4.38 -11.54 7.22
CA LEU A 1 -4.66 -10.70 6.07
C LEU A 1 -6.07 -10.96 5.57
N ILE A 2 -6.90 -9.96 5.64
CA ILE A 2 -8.32 -10.07 5.30
C ILE A 2 -8.63 -9.10 4.17
N PHE A 3 -9.29 -9.58 3.13
CA PHE A 3 -9.81 -8.75 2.05
C PHE A 3 -11.29 -8.48 2.26
N THR A 4 -11.68 -7.22 2.22
CA THR A 4 -13.09 -6.81 2.17
C THR A 4 -13.50 -6.68 0.71
N LEU A 5 -14.58 -7.36 0.32
CA LEU A 5 -15.02 -7.40 -1.06
C LEU A 5 -16.05 -6.29 -1.33
N ALA A 6 -15.77 -5.48 -2.35
CA ALA A 6 -16.68 -4.44 -2.79
C ALA A 6 -17.91 -5.04 -3.49
N ASP A 7 -19.04 -4.40 -3.30
CA ASP A 7 -20.23 -4.61 -4.13
C ASP A 7 -20.10 -3.76 -5.42
N PRO A 8 -20.65 -4.18 -6.55
CA PRO A 8 -20.60 -3.38 -7.79
C PRO A 8 -21.13 -1.95 -7.65
N THR A 9 -21.96 -1.69 -6.65
CA THR A 9 -22.51 -0.35 -6.38
C THR A 9 -21.61 0.51 -5.49
N ASP A 10 -20.55 -0.05 -4.92
CA ASP A 10 -19.62 0.69 -4.06
C ASP A 10 -18.72 1.61 -4.88
N ASN A 11 -18.45 2.79 -4.33
CA ASN A 11 -17.52 3.73 -4.94
C ASN A 11 -16.09 3.39 -4.50
N GLU A 12 -15.27 2.94 -5.43
CA GLU A 12 -13.87 2.59 -5.19
C GLU A 12 -12.89 3.71 -5.50
N ASN A 13 -13.38 4.84 -6.01
CA ASN A 13 -12.55 5.95 -6.47
C ASN A 13 -12.62 7.17 -5.56
N ASP A 14 -13.62 7.26 -4.68
CA ASP A 14 -13.80 8.38 -3.77
C ASP A 14 -13.48 7.94 -2.33
N PRO A 15 -12.34 8.40 -1.76
CA PRO A 15 -11.92 7.99 -0.42
C PRO A 15 -12.80 8.58 0.70
N THR A 16 -13.70 9.51 0.38
CA THR A 16 -14.61 10.10 1.37
C THR A 16 -15.91 9.33 1.52
N VAL A 17 -16.17 8.35 0.67
CA VAL A 17 -17.39 7.55 0.68
C VAL A 17 -17.08 6.20 1.33
N PRO A 18 -17.53 5.95 2.58
CA PRO A 18 -17.29 4.67 3.24
C PRO A 18 -18.17 3.57 2.66
N TRP A 19 -17.63 2.36 2.63
CA TRP A 19 -18.42 1.18 2.30
C TRP A 19 -19.19 0.70 3.53
N PRO A 20 -20.37 0.06 3.35
CA PRO A 20 -21.08 -0.54 4.47
C PRO A 20 -20.23 -1.60 5.19
N GLU A 21 -20.35 -1.66 6.51
CA GLU A 21 -19.60 -2.62 7.33
C GLU A 21 -20.04 -4.07 7.07
N SER A 22 -21.20 -4.26 6.46
CA SER A 22 -21.76 -5.57 6.13
C SER A 22 -21.11 -6.24 4.92
N ARG A 23 -20.11 -5.62 4.28
CA ARG A 23 -19.45 -6.21 3.12
C ARG A 23 -18.76 -7.52 3.48
N PRO A 24 -18.83 -8.54 2.61
CA PRO A 24 -18.18 -9.81 2.89
C PRO A 24 -16.66 -9.68 2.94
N THR A 25 -16.04 -10.52 3.75
CA THR A 25 -14.59 -10.57 3.87
C THR A 25 -14.08 -11.96 3.51
N VAL A 26 -12.84 -12.00 3.03
CA VAL A 26 -12.14 -13.24 2.70
C VAL A 26 -10.79 -13.25 3.41
N VAL A 27 -10.48 -14.34 4.09
CA VAL A 27 -9.14 -14.53 4.64
C VAL A 27 -8.21 -14.90 3.50
N ALA A 28 -7.32 -13.98 3.14
CA ALA A 28 -6.42 -14.15 2.00
C ALA A 28 -5.11 -14.82 2.38
N GLY A 29 -4.71 -14.69 3.64
CA GLY A 29 -3.45 -15.26 4.09
C GLY A 29 -3.10 -14.82 5.50
N GLN A 30 -1.87 -15.15 5.90
CA GLN A 30 -1.35 -14.84 7.22
C GLN A 30 0.03 -14.20 7.08
N LEU A 31 0.24 -13.09 7.77
CA LEU A 31 1.56 -12.47 7.91
C LEU A 31 2.14 -12.89 9.25
N LEU A 32 3.28 -13.58 9.22
CA LEU A 32 3.98 -14.01 10.42
C LEU A 32 5.33 -13.31 10.49
N ILE A 33 5.51 -12.45 11.50
CA ILE A 33 6.78 -11.79 11.76
C ILE A 33 7.58 -12.67 12.71
N ARG A 34 8.69 -13.22 12.22
CA ARG A 34 9.54 -14.15 12.99
C ARG A 34 10.72 -13.46 13.63
N GLU A 35 11.22 -12.39 13.03
CA GLU A 35 12.44 -11.73 13.47
C GLU A 35 12.40 -10.27 13.05
N ALA A 36 12.95 -9.40 13.91
CA ALA A 36 13.17 -8.00 13.59
C ALA A 36 14.68 -7.73 13.60
N GLN A 37 15.16 -7.02 12.60
CA GLN A 37 16.57 -6.65 12.48
C GLN A 37 16.70 -5.13 12.32
N PRO A 38 17.75 -4.52 12.91
CA PRO A 38 17.99 -3.09 12.70
C PRO A 38 18.42 -2.84 11.24
N GLU A 39 18.09 -1.67 10.74
CA GLU A 39 18.49 -1.19 9.42
C GLU A 39 19.94 -0.72 9.45
N THR A 40 20.89 -1.65 9.46
CA THR A 40 22.32 -1.32 9.63
C THR A 40 23.04 -1.03 8.31
N ASN A 41 22.62 -1.64 7.22
CA ASN A 41 23.29 -1.53 5.92
C ASN A 41 22.45 -0.81 4.86
N GLY A 42 21.37 -0.18 5.26
CA GLY A 42 20.53 0.59 4.37
C GLY A 42 19.80 -0.20 3.31
N GLN A 43 19.49 -1.47 3.58
CA GLN A 43 18.79 -2.32 2.60
C GLN A 43 17.43 -1.77 2.21
N CYS A 44 16.68 -1.23 3.17
CA CYS A 44 15.34 -0.68 2.91
C CYS A 44 15.37 0.69 2.26
N LYS A 45 16.47 1.43 2.35
CA LYS A 45 16.55 2.76 1.73
C LYS A 45 16.53 2.71 0.21
N ASP A 46 16.97 1.58 -0.37
CA ASP A 46 16.98 1.38 -1.81
C ASP A 46 15.64 0.85 -2.36
N ILE A 47 14.66 0.70 -1.49
CA ILE A 47 13.33 0.24 -1.84
C ILE A 47 12.36 1.43 -1.88
N ASN A 48 11.71 1.62 -3.01
CA ASN A 48 10.59 2.54 -3.11
C ASN A 48 9.31 1.78 -2.78
N PHE A 49 8.68 2.11 -1.65
CA PHE A 49 7.46 1.45 -1.18
C PHE A 49 6.19 2.01 -1.83
N ASP A 50 6.26 2.43 -3.08
CA ASP A 50 5.14 2.97 -3.84
C ASP A 50 3.97 1.96 -3.87
N PRO A 51 2.78 2.33 -3.35
CA PRO A 51 1.63 1.43 -3.34
C PRO A 51 1.04 1.15 -4.72
N LEU A 52 1.46 1.86 -5.77
CA LEU A 52 1.01 1.63 -7.16
C LEU A 52 1.91 0.68 -7.93
N VAL A 53 3.00 0.20 -7.33
CA VAL A 53 3.79 -0.90 -7.88
C VAL A 53 3.11 -2.19 -7.49
N LEU A 54 2.35 -2.76 -8.40
CA LEU A 54 1.47 -3.90 -8.15
C LEU A 54 1.84 -5.10 -9.03
N PRO A 55 1.69 -6.33 -8.51
CA PRO A 55 1.90 -7.53 -9.30
C PRO A 55 0.75 -7.76 -10.29
N THR A 56 0.97 -8.68 -11.23
CA THR A 56 -0.09 -9.13 -12.15
C THR A 56 -1.30 -9.64 -11.36
N GLY A 57 -2.50 -9.25 -11.78
CA GLY A 57 -3.74 -9.62 -11.11
C GLY A 57 -4.24 -8.59 -10.10
N MET A 58 -3.45 -7.55 -9.83
CA MET A 58 -3.87 -6.42 -9.00
C MET A 58 -3.83 -5.13 -9.82
N ALA A 59 -4.78 -4.25 -9.60
CA ALA A 59 -4.85 -2.94 -10.24
C ALA A 59 -5.28 -1.88 -9.23
N ALA A 60 -4.79 -0.66 -9.42
CA ALA A 60 -5.18 0.48 -8.59
C ALA A 60 -6.47 1.10 -9.12
N THR A 61 -7.29 1.62 -8.20
CA THR A 61 -8.45 2.44 -8.56
C THR A 61 -8.03 3.84 -8.98
N GLU A 62 -8.99 4.67 -9.37
CA GLU A 62 -8.76 6.09 -9.68
C GLU A 62 -8.89 6.99 -8.45
N ASP A 63 -8.80 6.42 -7.24
CA ASP A 63 -8.78 7.18 -5.99
C ASP A 63 -7.64 8.21 -6.01
N PRO A 64 -7.94 9.51 -5.91
CA PRO A 64 -6.92 10.54 -6.01
C PRO A 64 -5.92 10.54 -4.86
N ILE A 65 -6.33 10.10 -3.67
CA ILE A 65 -5.41 9.98 -2.54
C ILE A 65 -4.42 8.84 -2.77
N LEU A 66 -4.90 7.71 -3.26
CA LEU A 66 -4.03 6.59 -3.62
C LEU A 66 -3.03 7.01 -4.71
N ARG A 67 -3.51 7.73 -5.74
CA ARG A 67 -2.65 8.21 -6.84
C ARG A 67 -1.61 9.22 -6.37
N ALA A 68 -1.98 10.12 -5.45
CA ALA A 68 -1.07 11.11 -4.87
C ALA A 68 0.03 10.46 -4.03
N ARG A 69 -0.18 9.28 -3.49
CA ARG A 69 0.80 8.60 -2.63
C ARG A 69 2.07 8.24 -3.37
N SER A 70 2.01 7.93 -4.66
CA SER A 70 3.21 7.62 -5.44
C SER A 70 4.24 8.75 -5.42
N ALA A 71 3.80 10.01 -5.57
CA ALA A 71 4.69 11.15 -5.49
C ALA A 71 5.32 11.31 -4.09
N ALA A 72 4.53 11.08 -3.03
CA ALA A 72 5.01 11.14 -1.67
C ALA A 72 6.06 10.06 -1.39
N TYR A 73 5.85 8.84 -1.85
CA TYR A 73 6.81 7.75 -1.69
C TYR A 73 8.08 7.98 -2.50
N ALA A 74 8.00 8.57 -3.68
CA ALA A 74 9.16 8.96 -4.48
C ALA A 74 10.02 10.00 -3.75
N GLU A 75 9.40 10.98 -3.12
CA GLU A 75 10.12 11.99 -2.32
C GLU A 75 10.76 11.36 -1.08
N SER A 76 10.04 10.49 -0.39
CA SER A 76 10.59 9.75 0.76
C SER A 76 11.82 8.93 0.36
N TYR A 77 11.75 8.23 -0.78
CA TYR A 77 12.87 7.47 -1.31
C TYR A 77 14.08 8.35 -1.59
N ARG A 78 13.88 9.50 -2.25
CA ARG A 78 14.96 10.44 -2.54
C ARG A 78 15.61 11.00 -1.28
N ARG A 79 14.81 11.29 -0.25
CA ARG A 79 15.33 11.79 1.04
C ARG A 79 16.20 10.74 1.72
N ARG A 80 15.73 9.50 1.79
CA ARG A 80 16.52 8.42 2.39
C ARG A 80 17.85 8.23 1.66
N ALA A 81 17.85 8.32 0.34
CA ALA A 81 19.07 8.21 -0.45
C ALA A 81 20.07 9.33 -0.16
N ARG A 82 19.58 10.54 0.08
CA ARG A 82 20.43 11.70 0.42
C ARG A 82 20.93 11.68 1.86
N GLU A 83 20.16 11.13 2.77
CA GLU A 83 20.47 11.07 4.20
C GLU A 83 21.32 9.86 4.57
N SER A 84 21.63 9.02 3.64
CA SER A 84 22.48 7.84 3.88
C SER A 84 23.92 8.26 4.00
N LEU A 85 24.32 8.57 5.19
CA LEU A 85 25.70 8.88 5.54
C LEU A 85 26.40 7.66 6.14
#